data_4c26577bd2f3c2d3c3694bbc5f6cfb87
#
_entry.id   4c26577bd2f3c2d3c3694bbc5f6cfb87
#
_cell.length_a   1.000
_cell.length_b   1.000
_cell.length_c   1.000
_cell.angle_alpha   90.00
_cell.angle_beta   90.00
_cell.angle_gamma   90.00
#
_symmetry.space_group_name_H-M   'P 1'
#
loop_
_entity.id
_entity.type
_entity.pdbx_description
1 polymer ?
#
loop_
_entity_poly.entity_id
_entity_poly.type
_entity_poly.pdbx_seq_one_letter_code
_entity_poly.pdbx_strand_id
1 'polypeptide(L)'
;PGVAVPDKIESSIGTLNLTYGYPKADTVEKIYDNLDRSRALQAYLMAIPIVNQAGMRDSLSKFGPANQTDVIWEDLVDPRTVELTANDNTIYNFIWLDTKKGPLVVEIPPEVLGAVNDFWYRWVADVGITGEDRGKGGKYLFLPPGYKGEIPAGYVVVRPSTFGNWLFFRAFLVDGSTKPGVELVKKHLKIYQLSEAANPPAIKFANASGVPANFVAPGDYSFWNMLNQVIQEEPSAGSDPTTLGLFASIGIVKGQPFAPDQRMKKILTDAANIGAVTARTIAFKVRSKDAYFFPDSAWRLPFFGGYKFESAPGVTNMDGYIQYYYFATGVTPAMEMKMVGKGSQYPWAVQDSKGNPFDGGKTYKMRLPPNVPVKDFWSVIVYDNQTRSMVQTDQKAPSVTSQNKALKTNADGSVDVYFGPRAPTGLENNWVQTIPGKGWFMILRLYGPLEPWFDKTWKPGEIELQP
;
A
#
# COMPACT_ATOMS: atom_id res chain seq x y z
N PRO A 1 23.37 -21.34 -38.26
CA PRO A 1 23.53 -21.89 -36.93
C PRO A 1 22.57 -21.19 -35.95
N GLY A 2 21.88 -21.94 -35.06
CA GLY A 2 20.98 -21.38 -34.04
C GLY A 2 19.52 -21.16 -34.47
N VAL A 3 19.15 -21.42 -35.72
CA VAL A 3 17.76 -21.30 -36.19
C VAL A 3 17.01 -22.64 -36.09
N ALA A 4 17.69 -23.76 -36.38
CA ALA A 4 17.08 -25.08 -36.27
C ALA A 4 17.05 -25.55 -34.82
N VAL A 5 15.92 -26.12 -34.40
CA VAL A 5 15.73 -26.71 -33.07
C VAL A 5 16.12 -28.18 -33.13
N PRO A 6 17.03 -28.69 -32.25
CA PRO A 6 17.38 -30.10 -32.17
C PRO A 6 16.17 -30.98 -31.85
N ASP A 7 16.18 -32.23 -32.34
CA ASP A 7 15.12 -33.22 -32.07
C ASP A 7 15.04 -33.62 -30.57
N LYS A 8 16.11 -33.38 -29.81
CA LYS A 8 16.19 -33.64 -28.38
C LYS A 8 16.85 -32.47 -27.66
N ILE A 9 16.18 -31.93 -26.62
CA ILE A 9 16.67 -30.83 -25.77
C ILE A 9 16.55 -31.25 -24.31
N GLU A 10 17.65 -31.18 -23.56
CA GLU A 10 17.62 -31.30 -22.10
C GLU A 10 17.34 -29.92 -21.48
N SER A 11 16.34 -29.83 -20.58
CA SER A 11 15.91 -28.60 -19.94
C SER A 11 15.63 -28.79 -18.46
N SER A 12 15.41 -27.68 -17.73
CA SER A 12 15.00 -27.69 -16.31
C SER A 12 13.66 -28.38 -16.06
N ILE A 13 12.81 -28.51 -17.09
CA ILE A 13 11.51 -29.22 -17.01
C ILE A 13 11.58 -30.64 -17.59
N GLY A 14 12.79 -31.13 -17.84
CA GLY A 14 13.07 -32.48 -18.38
C GLY A 14 13.41 -32.47 -19.87
N THR A 15 13.48 -33.66 -20.43
CA THR A 15 13.78 -33.85 -21.85
C THR A 15 12.59 -33.42 -22.71
N LEU A 16 12.87 -32.61 -23.72
CA LEU A 16 11.92 -32.18 -24.76
C LEU A 16 12.26 -32.86 -26.06
N ASN A 17 11.31 -33.57 -26.64
CA ASN A 17 11.47 -34.36 -27.85
C ASN A 17 10.69 -33.80 -29.02
N LEU A 18 11.32 -33.64 -30.15
CA LEU A 18 10.73 -33.21 -31.42
C LEU A 18 10.94 -34.26 -32.52
N THR A 19 10.23 -34.14 -33.60
CA THR A 19 10.46 -34.89 -34.85
C THR A 19 10.23 -33.95 -36.01
N TYR A 20 11.24 -33.70 -36.80
CA TYR A 20 11.18 -32.73 -37.91
C TYR A 20 10.71 -31.34 -37.47
N GLY A 21 11.09 -30.91 -36.28
CA GLY A 21 10.68 -29.64 -35.68
C GLY A 21 9.27 -29.62 -35.01
N TYR A 22 8.53 -30.75 -35.05
CA TYR A 22 7.23 -30.86 -34.35
C TYR A 22 7.41 -31.44 -32.95
N PRO A 23 6.88 -30.78 -31.89
CA PRO A 23 6.92 -31.32 -30.53
C PRO A 23 6.14 -32.64 -30.44
N LYS A 24 6.70 -33.63 -29.75
CA LYS A 24 5.97 -34.88 -29.43
C LYS A 24 4.95 -34.64 -28.34
N ALA A 25 3.95 -35.51 -28.21
CA ALA A 25 2.81 -35.34 -27.27
C ALA A 25 3.25 -35.07 -25.81
N ASP A 26 4.23 -35.85 -25.32
CA ASP A 26 4.80 -35.67 -23.98
C ASP A 26 5.49 -34.30 -23.79
N THR A 27 6.09 -33.79 -24.85
CA THR A 27 6.71 -32.47 -24.87
C THR A 27 5.64 -31.36 -24.87
N VAL A 28 4.57 -31.54 -25.65
CA VAL A 28 3.43 -30.57 -25.67
C VAL A 28 2.85 -30.42 -24.28
N GLU A 29 2.56 -31.48 -23.56
CA GLU A 29 2.02 -31.44 -22.19
C GLU A 29 2.98 -30.71 -21.25
N LYS A 30 4.25 -31.06 -21.22
CA LYS A 30 5.28 -30.40 -20.36
C LYS A 30 5.38 -28.92 -20.64
N ILE A 31 5.38 -28.53 -21.91
CA ILE A 31 5.54 -27.11 -22.30
C ILE A 31 4.29 -26.32 -21.91
N TYR A 32 3.09 -26.82 -22.16
CA TYR A 32 1.87 -26.10 -21.76
C TYR A 32 1.70 -26.04 -20.24
N ASP A 33 2.06 -27.08 -19.50
CA ASP A 33 2.07 -27.05 -18.04
C ASP A 33 3.02 -25.98 -17.50
N ASN A 34 4.24 -25.93 -18.04
CA ASN A 34 5.21 -24.92 -17.65
C ASN A 34 4.76 -23.50 -18.03
N LEU A 35 4.18 -23.34 -19.22
CA LEU A 35 3.67 -22.05 -19.69
C LEU A 35 2.54 -21.52 -18.80
N ASP A 36 1.57 -22.37 -18.48
CA ASP A 36 0.41 -22.01 -17.66
C ASP A 36 0.84 -21.65 -16.23
N ARG A 37 1.78 -22.41 -15.63
CA ARG A 37 2.37 -22.10 -14.32
C ARG A 37 3.11 -20.75 -14.34
N SER A 38 3.90 -20.49 -15.37
CA SER A 38 4.64 -19.23 -15.53
C SER A 38 3.70 -18.04 -15.66
N ARG A 39 2.64 -18.17 -16.47
CA ARG A 39 1.62 -17.14 -16.66
C ARG A 39 0.82 -16.90 -15.38
N ALA A 40 0.41 -17.96 -14.68
CA ALA A 40 -0.32 -17.84 -13.41
C ALA A 40 0.53 -17.14 -12.34
N LEU A 41 1.81 -17.47 -12.22
CA LEU A 41 2.70 -16.77 -11.28
C LEU A 41 2.84 -15.28 -11.63
N GLN A 42 3.08 -14.94 -12.90
CA GLN A 42 3.17 -13.53 -13.31
C GLN A 42 1.84 -12.80 -13.14
N ALA A 43 0.70 -13.45 -13.46
CA ALA A 43 -0.62 -12.90 -13.23
C ALA A 43 -0.87 -12.58 -11.74
N TYR A 44 -0.46 -13.47 -10.83
CA TYR A 44 -0.56 -13.25 -9.39
C TYR A 44 0.22 -11.99 -8.98
N LEU A 45 1.49 -11.90 -9.37
CA LEU A 45 2.35 -10.78 -9.00
C LEU A 45 1.83 -9.45 -9.54
N MET A 46 1.36 -9.42 -10.79
CA MET A 46 0.79 -8.22 -11.40
C MET A 46 -0.57 -7.82 -10.80
N ALA A 47 -1.31 -8.77 -10.27
CA ALA A 47 -2.63 -8.54 -9.70
C ALA A 47 -2.62 -8.14 -8.21
N ILE A 48 -1.49 -8.20 -7.51
CA ILE A 48 -1.39 -7.86 -6.08
C ILE A 48 -2.06 -6.51 -5.75
N PRO A 49 -1.75 -5.38 -6.44
CA PRO A 49 -2.41 -4.10 -6.13
C PRO A 49 -3.91 -4.11 -6.42
N ILE A 50 -4.35 -4.79 -7.48
CA ILE A 50 -5.77 -4.88 -7.85
C ILE A 50 -6.56 -5.61 -6.76
N VAL A 51 -6.04 -6.75 -6.29
CA VAL A 51 -6.69 -7.55 -5.25
C VAL A 51 -6.59 -6.88 -3.88
N ASN A 52 -5.52 -6.13 -3.60
CA ASN A 52 -5.45 -5.28 -2.41
C ASN A 52 -6.55 -4.21 -2.40
N GLN A 53 -6.79 -3.54 -3.53
CA GLN A 53 -7.90 -2.59 -3.65
C GLN A 53 -9.26 -3.26 -3.50
N ALA A 54 -9.44 -4.48 -4.01
CA ALA A 54 -10.66 -5.25 -3.79
C ALA A 54 -10.86 -5.58 -2.31
N GLY A 55 -9.82 -5.98 -1.59
CA GLY A 55 -9.85 -6.20 -0.14
C GLY A 55 -10.22 -4.94 0.64
N MET A 56 -9.67 -3.79 0.24
CA MET A 56 -10.01 -2.47 0.79
C MET A 56 -11.49 -2.16 0.58
N ARG A 57 -11.99 -2.24 -0.66
CA ARG A 57 -13.39 -2.03 -1.00
C ARG A 57 -14.34 -2.92 -0.19
N ASP A 58 -14.05 -4.21 -0.16
CA ASP A 58 -14.91 -5.20 0.49
C ASP A 58 -14.97 -4.99 2.00
N SER A 59 -13.87 -4.53 2.60
CA SER A 59 -13.83 -4.18 4.02
C SER A 59 -14.57 -2.88 4.33
N LEU A 60 -14.39 -1.84 3.50
CA LEU A 60 -15.12 -0.59 3.65
C LEU A 60 -16.64 -0.79 3.51
N SER A 61 -17.07 -1.69 2.61
CA SER A 61 -18.50 -1.98 2.39
C SER A 61 -19.21 -2.53 3.63
N LYS A 62 -18.48 -3.13 4.59
CA LYS A 62 -19.03 -3.62 5.86
C LYS A 62 -19.43 -2.49 6.82
N PHE A 63 -18.83 -1.32 6.67
CA PHE A 63 -19.17 -0.13 7.44
C PHE A 63 -20.34 0.65 6.84
N GLY A 64 -20.54 0.56 5.53
CA GLY A 64 -21.65 1.17 4.83
C GLY A 64 -21.45 1.26 3.31
N PRO A 65 -22.46 1.77 2.58
CA PRO A 65 -22.41 1.82 1.14
C PRO A 65 -21.40 2.83 0.59
N ALA A 66 -20.85 2.53 -0.60
CA ALA A 66 -20.02 3.44 -1.37
C ALA A 66 -20.71 4.80 -1.59
N ASN A 67 -19.94 5.87 -1.72
CA ASN A 67 -20.43 7.25 -1.92
C ASN A 67 -21.24 7.83 -0.77
N GLN A 68 -21.49 7.08 0.28
CA GLN A 68 -22.38 7.50 1.40
C GLN A 68 -21.73 7.33 2.76
N THR A 69 -20.54 6.73 2.83
CA THR A 69 -19.90 6.39 4.10
C THR A 69 -18.46 6.83 4.11
N ASP A 70 -18.09 7.62 5.12
CA ASP A 70 -16.70 7.81 5.53
C ASP A 70 -16.42 6.86 6.71
N VAL A 71 -15.42 6.00 6.52
CA VAL A 71 -14.88 5.15 7.60
C VAL A 71 -13.76 5.92 8.26
N ILE A 72 -14.04 6.45 9.45
CA ILE A 72 -13.15 7.34 10.21
C ILE A 72 -12.64 6.65 11.47
N TRP A 73 -11.36 6.83 11.81
CA TRP A 73 -10.79 6.39 13.09
C TRP A 73 -10.67 7.58 14.04
N GLU A 74 -11.73 7.86 14.77
CA GLU A 74 -11.84 9.03 15.65
C GLU A 74 -10.84 9.01 16.83
N ASP A 75 -10.48 7.82 17.32
CA ASP A 75 -9.50 7.59 18.39
C ASP A 75 -8.18 6.97 17.87
N LEU A 76 -7.87 7.22 16.60
CA LEU A 76 -6.76 6.66 15.87
C LEU A 76 -6.89 5.14 15.56
N VAL A 77 -6.07 4.70 14.63
CA VAL A 77 -5.97 3.26 14.27
C VAL A 77 -5.22 2.53 15.37
N ASP A 78 -5.69 1.34 15.71
CA ASP A 78 -5.00 0.40 16.59
C ASP A 78 -4.81 -0.96 15.92
N PRO A 79 -4.06 -1.92 16.49
CA PRO A 79 -3.77 -3.21 15.86
C PRO A 79 -4.96 -4.10 15.54
N ARG A 80 -6.18 -3.79 16.03
CA ARG A 80 -7.42 -4.50 15.65
C ARG A 80 -7.83 -4.20 14.21
N THR A 81 -7.37 -3.08 13.67
CA THR A 81 -7.44 -2.77 12.24
C THR A 81 -6.26 -3.45 11.54
N VAL A 82 -6.53 -4.56 10.85
CA VAL A 82 -5.54 -5.25 10.03
C VAL A 82 -5.46 -4.55 8.68
N GLU A 83 -4.47 -3.68 8.55
CA GLU A 83 -4.22 -2.83 7.38
C GLU A 83 -2.73 -2.83 7.08
N LEU A 84 -2.35 -2.89 5.79
CA LEU A 84 -0.94 -2.85 5.38
C LEU A 84 -0.30 -1.54 5.83
N THR A 85 0.68 -1.65 6.72
CA THR A 85 1.49 -0.54 7.23
C THR A 85 0.69 0.69 7.68
N ALA A 86 -0.43 0.47 8.38
CA ALA A 86 -1.27 1.51 8.92
C ALA A 86 -0.49 2.48 9.84
N ASN A 87 -1.04 3.68 10.03
CA ASN A 87 -0.49 4.72 10.87
C ASN A 87 -1.45 5.04 12.03
N ASP A 88 -0.92 5.08 13.24
CA ASP A 88 -1.64 5.37 14.49
C ASP A 88 -1.44 6.80 15.03
N ASN A 89 -0.94 7.72 14.20
CA ASN A 89 -0.56 9.07 14.63
C ASN A 89 -1.40 10.19 13.96
N THR A 90 -2.32 9.82 13.08
CA THR A 90 -3.23 10.75 12.38
C THR A 90 -4.61 10.15 12.26
N ILE A 91 -5.63 11.01 12.10
CA ILE A 91 -7.03 10.58 11.96
C ILE A 91 -7.25 10.11 10.52
N TYR A 92 -7.40 8.81 10.30
CA TYR A 92 -7.68 8.23 9.00
C TYR A 92 -9.15 8.37 8.62
N ASN A 93 -9.37 8.62 7.33
CA ASN A 93 -10.66 8.66 6.65
C ASN A 93 -10.53 7.87 5.35
N PHE A 94 -11.28 6.78 5.22
CA PHE A 94 -11.28 5.91 4.06
C PHE A 94 -12.66 5.85 3.44
N ILE A 95 -12.75 6.18 2.15
CA ILE A 95 -14.00 6.28 1.42
C ILE A 95 -13.89 5.53 0.12
N TRP A 96 -14.86 4.66 -0.15
CA TRP A 96 -14.98 4.05 -1.47
C TRP A 96 -15.89 4.90 -2.35
N LEU A 97 -15.34 5.41 -3.46
CA LEU A 97 -16.04 6.15 -4.48
C LEU A 97 -16.37 5.22 -5.65
N ASP A 98 -17.61 5.22 -6.10
CA ASP A 98 -18.08 4.49 -7.27
C ASP A 98 -18.84 5.43 -8.21
N THR A 99 -18.29 5.63 -9.40
CA THR A 99 -18.84 6.55 -10.42
C THR A 99 -19.76 5.87 -11.44
N LYS A 100 -20.12 4.60 -11.26
CA LYS A 100 -21.01 3.87 -12.20
C LYS A 100 -22.35 4.56 -12.44
N LYS A 101 -22.87 5.27 -11.44
CA LYS A 101 -24.15 5.99 -11.53
C LYS A 101 -24.05 7.40 -12.14
N GLY A 102 -22.85 7.89 -12.41
CA GLY A 102 -22.61 9.21 -12.97
C GLY A 102 -21.55 10.03 -12.22
N PRO A 103 -21.38 11.31 -12.59
CA PRO A 103 -20.42 12.19 -11.97
C PRO A 103 -20.69 12.37 -10.48
N LEU A 104 -19.62 12.25 -9.68
CA LEU A 104 -19.68 12.29 -8.21
C LEU A 104 -18.90 13.51 -7.71
N VAL A 105 -19.50 14.28 -6.80
CA VAL A 105 -18.84 15.40 -6.12
C VAL A 105 -18.37 14.97 -4.75
N VAL A 106 -17.15 15.34 -4.41
CA VAL A 106 -16.61 15.25 -3.05
C VAL A 106 -16.15 16.63 -2.61
N GLU A 107 -16.75 17.17 -1.55
CA GLU A 107 -16.27 18.38 -0.89
C GLU A 107 -15.22 17.97 0.16
N ILE A 108 -13.97 18.29 -0.14
CA ILE A 108 -12.83 17.93 0.72
C ILE A 108 -12.70 18.94 1.86
N PRO A 109 -12.53 18.49 3.13
CA PRO A 109 -12.29 19.39 4.26
C PRO A 109 -10.99 20.19 4.09
N PRO A 110 -10.89 21.40 4.68
CA PRO A 110 -9.61 22.10 4.75
C PRO A 110 -8.61 21.37 5.65
N GLU A 111 -7.33 21.70 5.51
CA GLU A 111 -6.22 21.24 6.37
C GLU A 111 -6.02 19.72 6.46
N VAL A 112 -6.55 18.96 5.50
CA VAL A 112 -6.33 17.51 5.40
C VAL A 112 -5.21 17.21 4.40
N LEU A 113 -4.66 15.99 4.47
CA LEU A 113 -3.64 15.49 3.53
C LEU A 113 -4.08 14.13 3.01
N GLY A 114 -4.26 13.99 1.71
CA GLY A 114 -4.70 12.72 1.13
C GLY A 114 -4.61 12.63 -0.37
N ALA A 115 -5.10 11.52 -0.89
CA ALA A 115 -5.10 11.22 -2.32
C ALA A 115 -6.23 10.28 -2.72
N VAL A 116 -6.38 10.10 -4.02
CA VAL A 116 -7.28 9.15 -4.65
C VAL A 116 -6.47 8.17 -5.47
N ASN A 117 -6.70 6.89 -5.28
CA ASN A 117 -6.17 5.83 -6.12
C ASN A 117 -7.29 5.12 -6.87
N ASP A 118 -7.04 4.78 -8.14
CA ASP A 118 -7.99 4.01 -8.95
C ASP A 118 -7.99 2.50 -8.57
N PHE A 119 -8.81 1.70 -9.22
CA PHE A 119 -8.89 0.26 -8.90
C PHE A 119 -7.64 -0.53 -9.30
N TRP A 120 -6.78 0.04 -10.14
CA TRP A 120 -5.47 -0.52 -10.48
C TRP A 120 -4.37 -0.07 -9.51
N TYR A 121 -4.75 0.61 -8.41
CA TYR A 121 -3.89 1.21 -7.40
C TYR A 121 -2.95 2.29 -7.92
N ARG A 122 -3.33 3.00 -8.97
CA ARG A 122 -2.57 4.12 -9.52
C ARG A 122 -3.03 5.43 -8.90
N TRP A 123 -2.10 6.34 -8.73
CA TRP A 123 -2.42 7.71 -8.32
C TRP A 123 -3.33 8.40 -9.35
N VAL A 124 -4.38 9.04 -8.88
CA VAL A 124 -5.36 9.78 -9.68
C VAL A 124 -5.30 11.28 -9.39
N ALA A 125 -5.35 11.65 -8.10
CA ALA A 125 -5.29 13.04 -7.66
C ALA A 125 -4.86 13.11 -6.20
N ASP A 126 -4.21 14.20 -5.82
CA ASP A 126 -4.06 14.59 -4.42
C ASP A 126 -5.23 15.45 -3.97
N VAL A 127 -5.54 15.42 -2.66
CA VAL A 127 -6.53 16.28 -2.03
C VAL A 127 -5.95 16.93 -0.77
N GLY A 128 -6.44 18.10 -0.41
CA GLY A 128 -5.96 18.84 0.76
C GLY A 128 -4.61 19.53 0.51
N ILE A 129 -3.70 19.48 1.46
CA ILE A 129 -2.44 20.27 1.50
C ILE A 129 -1.60 20.11 0.22
N THR A 130 -1.58 18.93 -0.37
CA THR A 130 -0.84 18.63 -1.61
C THR A 130 -1.73 18.64 -2.85
N GLY A 131 -3.04 18.76 -2.69
CA GLY A 131 -4.01 18.82 -3.77
C GLY A 131 -4.14 20.20 -4.41
N GLU A 132 -4.98 20.31 -5.44
CA GLU A 132 -5.26 21.58 -6.12
C GLU A 132 -5.93 22.61 -5.20
N ASP A 133 -6.66 22.15 -4.18
CA ASP A 133 -7.28 22.99 -3.14
C ASP A 133 -6.25 23.58 -2.16
N ARG A 134 -5.01 23.10 -2.17
CA ARG A 134 -3.88 23.60 -1.36
C ARG A 134 -4.20 23.70 0.14
N GLY A 135 -4.97 22.74 0.64
CA GLY A 135 -5.38 22.68 2.03
C GLY A 135 -6.48 23.68 2.44
N LYS A 136 -7.11 24.36 1.49
CA LYS A 136 -8.22 25.28 1.77
C LYS A 136 -9.58 24.59 1.77
N GLY A 137 -9.62 23.32 1.41
CA GLY A 137 -10.81 22.60 1.05
C GLY A 137 -11.28 22.93 -0.37
N GLY A 138 -11.99 22.01 -1.01
CA GLY A 138 -12.43 22.20 -2.39
C GLY A 138 -13.47 21.19 -2.83
N LYS A 139 -14.12 21.49 -3.94
CA LYS A 139 -15.10 20.61 -4.58
C LYS A 139 -14.44 19.85 -5.73
N TYR A 140 -14.29 18.55 -5.55
CA TYR A 140 -13.72 17.66 -6.55
C TYR A 140 -14.83 16.93 -7.29
N LEU A 141 -14.82 16.98 -8.63
CA LEU A 141 -15.79 16.31 -9.49
C LEU A 141 -15.14 15.11 -10.17
N PHE A 142 -15.52 13.92 -9.73
CA PHE A 142 -15.09 12.65 -10.28
C PHE A 142 -15.98 12.25 -11.45
N LEU A 143 -15.41 12.16 -12.63
CA LEU A 143 -16.13 11.77 -13.84
C LEU A 143 -15.99 10.27 -14.11
N PRO A 144 -17.07 9.57 -14.45
CA PRO A 144 -16.97 8.17 -14.87
C PRO A 144 -16.01 8.01 -16.07
N PRO A 145 -15.33 6.88 -16.23
CA PRO A 145 -14.58 6.57 -17.43
C PRO A 145 -15.43 6.76 -18.69
N GLY A 146 -14.89 7.52 -19.65
CA GLY A 146 -15.57 7.79 -20.91
C GLY A 146 -16.70 8.83 -20.86
N TYR A 147 -16.87 9.55 -19.76
CA TYR A 147 -17.90 10.59 -19.62
C TYR A 147 -17.76 11.68 -20.68
N LYS A 148 -18.86 12.01 -21.37
CA LYS A 148 -18.96 13.02 -22.42
C LYS A 148 -20.00 14.11 -22.14
N GLY A 149 -20.60 14.09 -20.95
CA GLY A 149 -21.59 15.09 -20.56
C GLY A 149 -20.98 16.45 -20.23
N GLU A 150 -21.84 17.40 -19.92
CA GLU A 150 -21.44 18.76 -19.52
C GLU A 150 -20.67 18.74 -18.18
N ILE A 151 -19.67 19.61 -18.09
CA ILE A 151 -18.86 19.78 -16.89
C ILE A 151 -19.07 21.22 -16.40
N PRO A 152 -19.79 21.40 -15.29
CA PRO A 152 -20.01 22.74 -14.75
C PRO A 152 -18.74 23.34 -14.17
N ALA A 153 -18.65 24.67 -14.18
CA ALA A 153 -17.53 25.40 -13.57
C ALA A 153 -17.54 25.28 -12.03
N GLY A 154 -16.41 25.54 -11.40
CA GLY A 154 -16.28 25.60 -9.94
C GLY A 154 -15.86 24.31 -9.27
N TYR A 155 -15.43 23.31 -10.06
CA TYR A 155 -14.93 22.04 -9.55
C TYR A 155 -13.48 21.79 -9.99
N VAL A 156 -12.73 21.10 -9.13
CA VAL A 156 -11.50 20.41 -9.54
C VAL A 156 -11.95 19.13 -10.25
N VAL A 157 -11.70 19.02 -11.55
CA VAL A 157 -12.17 17.89 -12.36
C VAL A 157 -11.18 16.73 -12.29
N VAL A 158 -11.65 15.57 -11.85
CA VAL A 158 -10.87 14.33 -11.72
C VAL A 158 -11.39 13.29 -12.71
N ARG A 159 -10.49 12.69 -13.48
CA ARG A 159 -10.82 11.70 -14.52
C ARG A 159 -10.13 10.37 -14.26
N PRO A 160 -10.63 9.56 -13.32
CA PRO A 160 -10.09 8.23 -13.09
C PRO A 160 -10.37 7.33 -14.30
N SER A 161 -9.55 6.29 -14.48
CA SER A 161 -9.73 5.30 -15.53
C SER A 161 -10.62 4.13 -15.12
N THR A 162 -11.03 4.07 -13.86
CA THR A 162 -11.91 3.05 -13.29
C THR A 162 -13.14 3.68 -12.65
N PHE A 163 -14.23 2.89 -12.51
CA PHE A 163 -15.43 3.34 -11.80
C PHE A 163 -15.19 3.40 -10.30
N GLY A 164 -14.54 2.36 -9.73
CA GLY A 164 -14.20 2.29 -8.33
C GLY A 164 -12.90 3.04 -8.04
N ASN A 165 -12.89 3.83 -6.97
CA ASN A 165 -11.72 4.60 -6.55
C ASN A 165 -11.67 4.64 -5.02
N TRP A 166 -10.49 4.56 -4.46
CA TRP A 166 -10.28 4.74 -3.04
C TRP A 166 -9.79 6.15 -2.75
N LEU A 167 -10.62 6.94 -2.08
CA LEU A 167 -10.23 8.20 -1.47
C LEU A 167 -9.77 7.92 -0.04
N PHE A 168 -8.54 8.31 0.26
CA PHE A 168 -8.01 8.27 1.60
C PHE A 168 -7.39 9.63 1.95
N PHE A 169 -7.68 10.10 3.13
CA PHE A 169 -7.03 11.29 3.65
C PHE A 169 -6.89 11.20 5.17
N ARG A 170 -6.04 12.05 5.70
CA ARG A 170 -5.81 12.18 7.14
C ARG A 170 -6.05 13.61 7.60
N ALA A 171 -6.73 13.75 8.74
CA ALA A 171 -6.72 14.96 9.52
C ALA A 171 -5.67 14.84 10.64
N PHE A 172 -5.28 15.98 11.20
CA PHE A 172 -4.20 16.04 12.17
C PHE A 172 -4.73 16.26 13.59
N LEU A 173 -3.92 15.84 14.57
CA LEU A 173 -4.17 16.13 15.97
C LEU A 173 -3.84 17.60 16.25
N VAL A 174 -4.64 18.21 17.14
CA VAL A 174 -4.37 19.55 17.66
C VAL A 174 -4.07 19.42 19.15
N ASP A 175 -2.89 19.80 19.57
CA ASP A 175 -2.39 19.65 20.95
C ASP A 175 -2.54 18.22 21.51
N GLY A 176 -2.35 17.21 20.64
CA GLY A 176 -2.48 15.79 20.99
C GLY A 176 -3.92 15.27 21.03
N SER A 177 -4.92 16.10 20.72
CA SER A 177 -6.34 15.71 20.66
C SER A 177 -6.78 15.41 19.23
N THR A 178 -7.54 14.33 19.04
CA THR A 178 -8.19 13.99 17.76
C THR A 178 -9.45 14.79 17.52
N LYS A 179 -10.11 15.26 18.59
CA LYS A 179 -11.45 15.88 18.54
C LYS A 179 -11.57 17.02 17.53
N PRO A 180 -10.65 18.01 17.48
CA PRO A 180 -10.79 19.12 16.51
C PRO A 180 -10.71 18.64 15.06
N GLY A 181 -9.83 17.69 14.76
CA GLY A 181 -9.69 17.12 13.42
C GLY A 181 -10.91 16.30 13.00
N VAL A 182 -11.50 15.52 13.91
CA VAL A 182 -12.75 14.76 13.68
C VAL A 182 -13.91 15.71 13.41
N GLU A 183 -14.07 16.77 14.23
CA GLU A 183 -15.12 17.77 14.05
C GLU A 183 -14.97 18.51 12.71
N LEU A 184 -13.74 18.85 12.33
CA LEU A 184 -13.43 19.48 11.05
C LEU A 184 -13.90 18.61 9.88
N VAL A 185 -13.57 17.32 9.90
CA VAL A 185 -13.97 16.37 8.86
C VAL A 185 -15.49 16.27 8.81
N LYS A 186 -16.14 16.00 9.93
CA LYS A 186 -17.61 15.82 10.00
C LYS A 186 -18.38 17.05 9.54
N LYS A 187 -17.82 18.24 9.73
CA LYS A 187 -18.43 19.51 9.34
C LYS A 187 -18.34 19.78 7.84
N HIS A 188 -17.24 19.41 7.20
CA HIS A 188 -16.91 19.88 5.86
C HIS A 188 -16.98 18.80 4.77
N LEU A 189 -16.79 17.51 5.12
CA LEU A 189 -16.86 16.43 4.15
C LEU A 189 -18.29 16.22 3.64
N LYS A 190 -18.46 16.26 2.32
CA LYS A 190 -19.71 15.87 1.66
C LYS A 190 -19.43 15.02 0.43
N ILE A 191 -20.32 14.09 0.14
CA ILE A 191 -20.25 13.23 -1.03
C ILE A 191 -21.66 13.13 -1.61
N TYR A 192 -21.80 13.43 -2.90
CA TYR A 192 -23.10 13.43 -3.54
C TYR A 192 -22.99 13.32 -5.08
N GLN A 193 -24.01 12.79 -5.74
CA GLN A 193 -24.09 12.83 -7.20
C GLN A 193 -24.16 14.29 -7.69
N LEU A 194 -23.55 14.62 -8.82
CA LEU A 194 -23.61 15.97 -9.37
C LEU A 194 -25.06 16.47 -9.54
N SER A 195 -25.98 15.55 -9.87
CA SER A 195 -27.43 15.86 -9.97
C SER A 195 -28.09 16.27 -8.66
N GLU A 196 -27.44 15.98 -7.49
CA GLU A 196 -27.92 16.30 -6.15
C GLU A 196 -27.27 17.57 -5.58
N ALA A 197 -26.47 18.28 -6.40
CA ALA A 197 -25.67 19.43 -5.93
C ALA A 197 -26.52 20.58 -5.33
N ALA A 198 -27.79 20.70 -5.72
CA ALA A 198 -28.71 21.70 -5.14
C ALA A 198 -29.15 21.38 -3.70
N ASN A 199 -29.18 20.09 -3.33
CA ASN A 199 -29.55 19.63 -2.01
C ASN A 199 -28.77 18.33 -1.68
N PRO A 200 -27.47 18.44 -1.33
CA PRO A 200 -26.64 17.28 -1.06
C PRO A 200 -27.14 16.46 0.13
N PRO A 201 -27.26 15.13 0.00
CA PRO A 201 -27.65 14.26 1.10
C PRO A 201 -26.56 14.24 2.20
N ALA A 202 -26.98 13.96 3.44
CA ALA A 202 -26.05 13.66 4.51
C ALA A 202 -25.34 12.32 4.27
N ILE A 203 -24.05 12.24 4.62
CA ILE A 203 -23.29 11.01 4.62
C ILE A 203 -23.18 10.39 6.02
N LYS A 204 -22.89 9.11 6.09
CA LYS A 204 -22.61 8.40 7.33
C LYS A 204 -21.13 8.54 7.68
N PHE A 205 -20.83 8.89 8.93
CA PHE A 205 -19.52 8.76 9.53
C PHE A 205 -19.49 7.50 10.40
N ALA A 206 -18.79 6.48 9.94
CA ALA A 206 -18.68 5.20 10.63
C ALA A 206 -17.36 5.17 11.41
N ASN A 207 -17.43 5.34 12.74
CA ASN A 207 -16.25 5.27 13.59
C ASN A 207 -15.72 3.83 13.65
N ALA A 208 -14.55 3.60 13.07
CA ALA A 208 -13.87 2.31 13.04
C ALA A 208 -12.84 2.12 14.18
N SER A 209 -12.69 3.11 15.08
CA SER A 209 -11.77 3.02 16.21
C SER A 209 -12.13 1.84 17.10
N GLY A 210 -11.15 0.95 17.32
CA GLY A 210 -11.37 -0.22 18.17
C GLY A 210 -12.24 -1.32 17.56
N VAL A 211 -12.69 -1.18 16.33
CA VAL A 211 -13.49 -2.20 15.64
C VAL A 211 -12.54 -3.16 14.92
N PRO A 212 -12.60 -4.49 15.20
CA PRO A 212 -11.83 -5.46 14.42
C PRO A 212 -12.24 -5.45 12.95
N ALA A 213 -11.29 -5.16 12.07
CA ALA A 213 -11.53 -5.11 10.62
C ALA A 213 -10.28 -5.58 9.88
N ASN A 214 -10.47 -6.28 8.75
CA ASN A 214 -9.39 -6.76 7.91
C ASN A 214 -9.49 -6.13 6.51
N PHE A 215 -8.53 -5.30 6.19
CA PHE A 215 -8.39 -4.62 4.89
C PHE A 215 -7.34 -5.30 3.99
N VAL A 216 -6.66 -6.33 4.48
CA VAL A 216 -5.63 -7.06 3.74
C VAL A 216 -6.26 -8.16 2.90
N ALA A 217 -5.89 -8.21 1.63
CA ALA A 217 -6.36 -9.23 0.70
C ALA A 217 -5.88 -10.64 1.06
N PRO A 218 -6.64 -11.70 0.74
CA PRO A 218 -6.21 -13.08 0.93
C PRO A 218 -5.06 -13.43 -0.01
N GLY A 219 -4.18 -14.36 0.44
CA GLY A 219 -3.08 -14.88 -0.37
C GLY A 219 -3.33 -16.29 -0.93
N ASP A 220 -4.54 -16.84 -0.76
CA ASP A 220 -4.92 -18.18 -1.22
C ASP A 220 -5.68 -18.15 -2.56
N TYR A 221 -6.33 -19.26 -2.92
CA TYR A 221 -7.08 -19.37 -4.17
C TYR A 221 -8.18 -18.29 -4.33
N SER A 222 -8.74 -17.77 -3.22
CA SER A 222 -9.78 -16.71 -3.27
C SER A 222 -9.28 -15.42 -3.91
N PHE A 223 -7.95 -15.20 -3.95
CA PHE A 223 -7.30 -14.12 -4.69
C PHE A 223 -7.78 -14.05 -6.15
N TRP A 224 -7.90 -15.19 -6.83
CA TRP A 224 -8.33 -15.25 -8.24
C TRP A 224 -9.79 -14.86 -8.42
N ASN A 225 -10.64 -15.23 -7.46
CA ASN A 225 -12.05 -14.85 -7.49
C ASN A 225 -12.20 -13.34 -7.33
N MET A 226 -11.43 -12.73 -6.43
CA MET A 226 -11.42 -11.27 -6.25
C MET A 226 -10.89 -10.55 -7.49
N LEU A 227 -9.80 -11.04 -8.09
CA LEU A 227 -9.29 -10.50 -9.34
C LEU A 227 -10.34 -10.56 -10.44
N ASN A 228 -10.97 -11.74 -10.62
CA ASN A 228 -12.04 -11.89 -11.62
C ASN A 228 -13.18 -10.89 -11.40
N GLN A 229 -13.63 -10.71 -10.16
CA GLN A 229 -14.69 -9.76 -9.84
C GLN A 229 -14.33 -8.35 -10.31
N VAL A 230 -13.12 -7.86 -10.02
CA VAL A 230 -12.66 -6.53 -10.46
C VAL A 230 -12.62 -6.44 -12.00
N ILE A 231 -12.10 -7.47 -12.69
CA ILE A 231 -12.06 -7.50 -14.16
C ILE A 231 -13.46 -7.45 -14.77
N GLN A 232 -14.44 -8.09 -14.13
CA GLN A 232 -15.84 -7.99 -14.60
C GLN A 232 -16.45 -6.61 -14.39
N GLU A 233 -16.11 -5.93 -13.31
CA GLU A 233 -16.70 -4.65 -12.93
C GLU A 233 -16.10 -3.45 -13.67
N GLU A 234 -14.77 -3.41 -13.84
CA GLU A 234 -14.05 -2.24 -14.30
C GLU A 234 -13.84 -2.19 -15.83
N PRO A 235 -13.70 -0.99 -16.43
CA PRO A 235 -13.46 -0.87 -17.88
C PRO A 235 -12.09 -1.42 -18.29
N SER A 236 -12.03 -2.21 -19.35
CA SER A 236 -10.76 -2.70 -19.89
C SER A 236 -9.86 -1.57 -20.45
N ALA A 237 -10.48 -0.51 -20.99
CA ALA A 237 -9.74 0.61 -21.59
C ALA A 237 -8.84 1.37 -20.61
N GLY A 238 -9.06 1.21 -19.31
CA GLY A 238 -8.21 1.84 -18.26
C GLY A 238 -6.99 1.03 -17.89
N SER A 239 -6.79 -0.17 -18.44
CA SER A 239 -5.71 -1.08 -18.07
C SER A 239 -4.76 -1.35 -19.24
N ASP A 240 -3.55 -1.82 -18.92
CA ASP A 240 -2.60 -2.30 -19.91
C ASP A 240 -3.13 -3.58 -20.61
N PRO A 241 -3.24 -3.59 -21.94
CA PRO A 241 -3.77 -4.73 -22.66
C PRO A 241 -2.93 -6.01 -22.53
N THR A 242 -1.62 -5.90 -22.31
CA THR A 242 -0.73 -7.05 -22.08
C THR A 242 -1.04 -7.70 -20.73
N THR A 243 -1.24 -6.89 -19.68
CA THR A 243 -1.65 -7.38 -18.35
C THR A 243 -3.02 -8.05 -18.41
N LEU A 244 -4.00 -7.46 -19.12
CA LEU A 244 -5.29 -8.11 -19.32
C LEU A 244 -5.17 -9.41 -20.12
N GLY A 245 -4.31 -9.46 -21.14
CA GLY A 245 -3.99 -10.67 -21.90
C GLY A 245 -3.36 -11.77 -21.03
N LEU A 246 -2.53 -11.38 -20.06
CA LEU A 246 -1.97 -12.31 -19.08
C LEU A 246 -3.08 -12.92 -18.19
N PHE A 247 -4.03 -12.11 -17.71
CA PHE A 247 -5.20 -12.61 -16.95
C PHE A 247 -6.11 -13.49 -17.81
N ALA A 248 -6.31 -13.12 -19.07
CA ALA A 248 -7.09 -13.92 -20.04
C ALA A 248 -6.46 -15.29 -20.26
N SER A 249 -5.11 -15.39 -20.28
CA SER A 249 -4.41 -16.66 -20.50
C SER A 249 -4.62 -17.69 -19.38
N ILE A 250 -5.09 -17.26 -18.21
CA ILE A 250 -5.44 -18.13 -17.09
C ILE A 250 -6.97 -18.26 -16.89
N GLY A 251 -7.75 -17.77 -17.85
CA GLY A 251 -9.21 -17.89 -17.88
C GLY A 251 -9.99 -16.73 -17.25
N ILE A 252 -9.33 -15.61 -16.86
CA ILE A 252 -10.01 -14.42 -16.35
C ILE A 252 -10.20 -13.42 -17.49
N VAL A 253 -11.41 -13.43 -18.08
CA VAL A 253 -11.78 -12.63 -19.26
C VAL A 253 -13.04 -11.83 -18.94
N LYS A 254 -13.02 -10.51 -19.23
CA LYS A 254 -14.21 -9.67 -19.05
C LYS A 254 -15.38 -10.16 -19.88
N GLY A 255 -16.56 -10.25 -19.26
CA GLY A 255 -17.78 -10.73 -19.87
C GLY A 255 -17.88 -12.25 -19.98
N GLN A 256 -16.93 -13.00 -19.41
CA GLN A 256 -16.96 -14.47 -19.42
C GLN A 256 -16.91 -15.04 -18.01
N PRO A 257 -17.56 -16.21 -17.77
CA PRO A 257 -17.45 -16.89 -16.48
C PRO A 257 -16.03 -17.37 -16.22
N PHE A 258 -15.53 -17.16 -15.00
CA PHE A 258 -14.29 -17.76 -14.55
C PHE A 258 -14.57 -19.18 -14.01
N ALA A 259 -14.33 -20.19 -14.84
CA ALA A 259 -14.63 -21.59 -14.56
C ALA A 259 -13.45 -22.51 -14.93
N PRO A 260 -12.27 -22.37 -14.27
CA PRO A 260 -11.11 -23.20 -14.55
C PRO A 260 -11.40 -24.68 -14.26
N ASP A 261 -10.89 -25.56 -15.11
CA ASP A 261 -10.94 -27.01 -14.89
C ASP A 261 -10.06 -27.43 -13.68
N GLN A 262 -10.07 -28.73 -13.35
CA GLN A 262 -9.30 -29.24 -12.18
C GLN A 262 -7.80 -29.04 -12.33
N ARG A 263 -7.26 -29.20 -13.55
CA ARG A 263 -5.84 -28.98 -13.84
C ARG A 263 -5.48 -27.51 -13.59
N MET A 264 -6.23 -26.58 -14.16
CA MET A 264 -6.00 -25.14 -14.01
C MET A 264 -6.23 -24.67 -12.55
N LYS A 265 -7.22 -25.21 -11.82
CA LYS A 265 -7.40 -24.93 -10.39
C LYS A 265 -6.18 -25.30 -9.58
N LYS A 266 -5.54 -26.45 -9.87
CA LYS A 266 -4.29 -26.84 -9.20
C LYS A 266 -3.15 -25.88 -9.52
N ILE A 267 -2.99 -25.50 -10.78
CA ILE A 267 -1.98 -24.52 -11.21
C ILE A 267 -2.19 -23.18 -10.51
N LEU A 268 -3.43 -22.70 -10.46
CA LEU A 268 -3.75 -21.42 -9.81
C LEU A 268 -3.54 -21.46 -8.28
N THR A 269 -3.84 -22.60 -7.64
CA THR A 269 -3.56 -22.79 -6.21
C THR A 269 -2.05 -22.75 -5.94
N ASP A 270 -1.27 -23.48 -6.72
CA ASP A 270 0.20 -23.50 -6.63
C ASP A 270 0.76 -22.08 -6.90
N ALA A 271 0.23 -21.39 -7.91
CA ALA A 271 0.66 -20.04 -8.27
C ALA A 271 0.35 -19.01 -7.18
N ALA A 272 -0.78 -19.11 -6.48
CA ALA A 272 -1.08 -18.26 -5.34
C ALA A 272 -0.07 -18.48 -4.19
N ASN A 273 0.21 -19.75 -3.85
CA ASN A 273 1.18 -20.09 -2.81
C ASN A 273 2.59 -19.62 -3.16
N ILE A 274 3.08 -19.96 -4.37
CA ILE A 274 4.40 -19.57 -4.84
C ILE A 274 4.49 -18.04 -5.00
N GLY A 275 3.44 -17.41 -5.54
CA GLY A 275 3.35 -15.98 -5.74
C GLY A 275 3.41 -15.19 -4.42
N ALA A 276 2.71 -15.64 -3.40
CA ALA A 276 2.76 -15.05 -2.06
C ALA A 276 4.18 -15.10 -1.46
N VAL A 277 4.87 -16.25 -1.60
CA VAL A 277 6.26 -16.40 -1.14
C VAL A 277 7.22 -15.58 -2.02
N THR A 278 6.99 -15.50 -3.34
CA THR A 278 7.79 -14.69 -4.26
C THR A 278 7.71 -13.21 -3.91
N ALA A 279 6.50 -12.68 -3.71
CA ALA A 279 6.30 -11.29 -3.30
C ALA A 279 6.98 -11.00 -1.95
N ARG A 280 6.84 -11.92 -0.99
CA ARG A 280 7.52 -11.86 0.30
C ARG A 280 9.05 -11.86 0.15
N THR A 281 9.58 -12.68 -0.74
CA THR A 281 11.02 -12.75 -1.00
C THR A 281 11.53 -11.44 -1.60
N ILE A 282 10.85 -10.91 -2.61
CA ILE A 282 11.18 -9.61 -3.21
C ILE A 282 11.16 -8.52 -2.14
N ALA A 283 10.14 -8.51 -1.30
CA ALA A 283 9.94 -7.49 -0.28
C ALA A 283 10.98 -7.56 0.87
N PHE A 284 11.26 -8.76 1.41
CA PHE A 284 12.17 -8.90 2.56
C PHE A 284 13.65 -9.09 2.16
N LYS A 285 13.94 -9.57 0.94
CA LYS A 285 15.28 -9.86 0.44
C LYS A 285 15.51 -9.21 -0.93
N VAL A 286 15.24 -7.90 -1.00
CA VAL A 286 15.41 -7.12 -2.24
C VAL A 286 16.83 -7.26 -2.80
N ARG A 287 16.91 -7.46 -4.13
CA ARG A 287 18.19 -7.66 -4.84
C ARG A 287 18.83 -6.36 -5.29
N SER A 288 18.00 -5.34 -5.60
CA SER A 288 18.50 -4.06 -6.11
C SER A 288 19.11 -3.22 -5.00
N LYS A 289 20.29 -2.65 -5.26
CA LYS A 289 20.91 -1.65 -4.39
C LYS A 289 20.16 -0.32 -4.39
N ASP A 290 19.42 -0.03 -5.46
CA ASP A 290 18.61 1.19 -5.60
C ASP A 290 17.41 1.22 -4.63
N ALA A 291 17.11 0.09 -3.98
CA ALA A 291 16.10 0.00 -2.94
C ALA A 291 16.54 0.53 -1.57
N TYR A 292 17.75 1.08 -1.45
CA TYR A 292 18.30 1.60 -0.19
C TYR A 292 18.50 3.11 -0.23
N PHE A 293 18.13 3.80 0.86
CA PHE A 293 18.34 5.25 1.00
C PHE A 293 19.81 5.65 1.07
N PHE A 294 20.62 4.81 1.74
CA PHE A 294 22.02 5.08 1.99
C PHE A 294 22.87 3.85 1.65
N PRO A 295 24.07 4.03 1.10
CA PRO A 295 25.02 2.93 0.99
C PRO A 295 25.30 2.29 2.37
N ASP A 296 25.49 1.00 2.40
CA ASP A 296 25.84 0.23 3.61
C ASP A 296 24.88 0.45 4.80
N SER A 297 23.58 0.58 4.52
CA SER A 297 22.52 0.83 5.49
C SER A 297 21.40 -0.19 5.35
N ALA A 298 20.69 -0.48 6.44
CA ALA A 298 19.49 -1.30 6.42
C ALA A 298 18.23 -0.52 5.98
N TRP A 299 18.32 0.81 5.88
CA TRP A 299 17.19 1.66 5.53
C TRP A 299 16.82 1.59 4.06
N ARG A 300 15.58 1.20 3.78
CA ARG A 300 15.05 0.95 2.44
C ARG A 300 14.06 2.01 2.00
N LEU A 301 14.06 2.22 0.69
CA LEU A 301 13.07 3.02 -0.03
C LEU A 301 11.80 2.19 -0.24
N PRO A 302 10.62 2.66 0.19
CA PRO A 302 9.35 2.05 -0.22
C PRO A 302 9.11 2.21 -1.73
N PHE A 303 9.43 3.36 -2.28
CA PHE A 303 9.20 3.73 -3.68
C PHE A 303 10.50 3.70 -4.51
N PHE A 304 11.20 2.55 -4.55
CA PHE A 304 12.30 2.51 -5.49
C PHE A 304 11.79 2.32 -6.93
N GLY A 305 12.13 3.28 -7.79
CA GLY A 305 11.47 3.50 -9.07
C GLY A 305 10.40 4.59 -9.05
N GLY A 306 10.33 5.40 -7.95
CA GLY A 306 9.38 6.49 -7.77
C GLY A 306 7.95 6.02 -7.54
N TYR A 307 7.00 6.95 -7.40
CA TYR A 307 5.57 6.63 -7.18
C TYR A 307 4.89 5.96 -8.40
N LYS A 308 5.52 5.98 -9.56
CA LYS A 308 5.08 5.27 -10.77
C LYS A 308 5.71 3.89 -10.91
N PHE A 309 6.68 3.55 -10.06
CA PHE A 309 7.44 2.31 -10.14
C PHE A 309 8.11 2.11 -11.50
N GLU A 310 8.94 3.06 -11.93
CA GLU A 310 9.66 3.00 -13.20
C GLU A 310 11.16 2.78 -12.99
N SER A 311 11.76 1.89 -13.75
CA SER A 311 13.22 1.73 -13.84
C SER A 311 13.85 2.67 -14.89
N ALA A 312 13.03 3.09 -15.85
CA ALA A 312 13.27 4.12 -16.83
C ALA A 312 11.91 4.67 -17.31
N PRO A 313 11.82 5.84 -17.95
CA PRO A 313 10.55 6.39 -18.41
C PRO A 313 9.73 5.38 -19.23
N GLY A 314 8.53 5.05 -18.76
CA GLY A 314 7.63 4.08 -19.37
C GLY A 314 8.01 2.60 -19.18
N VAL A 315 9.01 2.29 -18.35
CA VAL A 315 9.46 0.91 -18.08
C VAL A 315 9.21 0.58 -16.62
N THR A 316 8.27 -0.32 -16.36
CA THR A 316 7.91 -0.72 -15.00
C THR A 316 9.07 -1.39 -14.27
N ASN A 317 9.39 -0.91 -13.08
CA ASN A 317 10.25 -1.59 -12.11
C ASN A 317 9.43 -2.67 -11.41
N MET A 318 9.50 -3.89 -11.93
CA MET A 318 8.69 -5.03 -11.46
C MET A 318 8.92 -5.34 -9.98
N ASP A 319 10.18 -5.38 -9.54
CA ASP A 319 10.51 -5.69 -8.15
C ASP A 319 10.07 -4.53 -7.20
N GLY A 320 10.22 -3.27 -7.63
CA GLY A 320 9.75 -2.10 -6.87
C GLY A 320 8.24 -2.06 -6.71
N TYR A 321 7.52 -2.33 -7.80
CA TYR A 321 6.07 -2.43 -7.84
C TYR A 321 5.54 -3.53 -6.88
N ILE A 322 6.10 -4.75 -6.97
CA ILE A 322 5.70 -5.87 -6.13
C ILE A 322 6.06 -5.62 -4.66
N GLN A 323 7.28 -5.13 -4.38
CA GLN A 323 7.71 -4.80 -3.03
C GLN A 323 6.75 -3.83 -2.35
N TYR A 324 6.40 -2.76 -3.03
CA TYR A 324 5.53 -1.73 -2.46
C TYR A 324 4.16 -2.27 -2.12
N TYR A 325 3.46 -2.84 -3.10
CA TYR A 325 2.09 -3.32 -2.89
C TYR A 325 2.01 -4.57 -2.02
N TYR A 326 3.11 -5.27 -1.80
CA TYR A 326 3.17 -6.32 -0.80
C TYR A 326 3.16 -5.76 0.63
N PHE A 327 3.85 -4.63 0.87
CA PHE A 327 3.97 -4.03 2.19
C PHE A 327 2.93 -2.97 2.51
N ALA A 328 2.52 -2.17 1.53
CA ALA A 328 1.88 -0.90 1.78
C ALA A 328 0.66 -0.64 0.89
N THR A 329 -0.09 0.38 1.25
CA THR A 329 -1.26 0.90 0.54
C THR A 329 -1.14 2.41 0.33
N GLY A 330 -1.85 2.92 -0.68
CA GLY A 330 -1.88 4.34 -1.00
C GLY A 330 -0.64 4.82 -1.76
N VAL A 331 -0.85 5.38 -2.94
CA VAL A 331 0.21 5.93 -3.78
C VAL A 331 -0.11 7.38 -4.12
N THR A 332 0.85 8.27 -3.85
CA THR A 332 0.79 9.67 -4.25
C THR A 332 2.20 10.23 -4.42
N PRO A 333 2.42 11.19 -5.34
CA PRO A 333 3.68 11.92 -5.43
C PRO A 333 4.16 12.50 -4.09
N ALA A 334 3.22 12.93 -3.24
CA ALA A 334 3.50 13.52 -1.93
C ALA A 334 4.17 12.57 -0.92
N MET A 335 4.15 11.26 -1.18
CA MET A 335 4.81 10.23 -0.35
C MET A 335 6.23 9.92 -0.81
N GLU A 336 6.65 10.40 -1.96
CA GLU A 336 7.93 10.03 -2.58
C GLU A 336 8.73 11.25 -3.07
N MET A 337 8.09 12.18 -3.77
CA MET A 337 8.78 13.32 -4.37
C MET A 337 9.35 14.26 -3.30
N LYS A 338 10.44 14.94 -3.65
CA LYS A 338 11.01 16.01 -2.82
C LYS A 338 10.02 17.17 -2.70
N MET A 339 9.35 17.27 -1.57
CA MET A 339 8.45 18.37 -1.21
C MET A 339 8.83 18.90 0.18
N VAL A 340 9.77 19.82 0.23
CA VAL A 340 10.29 20.35 1.50
C VAL A 340 9.18 20.98 2.34
N GLY A 341 9.02 20.50 3.58
CA GLY A 341 8.00 20.96 4.52
C GLY A 341 6.56 20.53 4.18
N LYS A 342 6.38 19.62 3.23
CA LYS A 342 5.07 19.06 2.82
C LYS A 342 5.17 17.56 2.60
N GLY A 343 4.01 16.88 2.59
CA GLY A 343 3.94 15.44 2.36
C GLY A 343 4.62 14.63 3.46
N SER A 344 5.14 13.47 3.11
CA SER A 344 5.77 12.54 4.07
C SER A 344 6.80 11.64 3.40
N GLN A 345 7.73 11.13 4.22
CA GLN A 345 8.75 10.17 3.80
C GLN A 345 8.73 8.96 4.74
N TYR A 346 9.08 7.78 4.23
CA TYR A 346 8.82 6.49 4.89
C TYR A 346 10.00 5.52 4.78
N PRO A 347 11.21 5.82 5.29
CA PRO A 347 12.25 4.81 5.33
C PRO A 347 11.81 3.63 6.22
N TRP A 348 11.96 2.43 5.70
CA TRP A 348 11.68 1.21 6.45
C TRP A 348 12.91 0.34 6.64
N ALA A 349 12.90 -0.48 7.70
CA ALA A 349 13.91 -1.48 7.97
C ALA A 349 13.26 -2.82 8.31
N VAL A 350 13.79 -3.88 7.69
CA VAL A 350 13.33 -5.28 7.88
C VAL A 350 14.40 -6.17 8.49
N GLN A 351 15.57 -5.61 8.78
CA GLN A 351 16.74 -6.30 9.32
C GLN A 351 17.61 -5.35 10.14
N ASP A 352 18.42 -5.92 11.02
CA ASP A 352 19.39 -5.16 11.84
C ASP A 352 20.60 -4.66 11.02
N SER A 353 21.50 -3.92 11.67
CA SER A 353 22.73 -3.40 11.07
C SER A 353 23.67 -4.47 10.53
N LYS A 354 23.51 -5.74 10.95
CA LYS A 354 24.31 -6.89 10.50
C LYS A 354 23.59 -7.71 9.41
N GLY A 355 22.38 -7.29 8.98
CA GLY A 355 21.61 -7.99 7.97
C GLY A 355 20.76 -9.15 8.49
N ASN A 356 20.64 -9.33 9.80
CA ASN A 356 19.81 -10.35 10.40
C ASN A 356 18.35 -9.89 10.48
N PRO A 357 17.36 -10.78 10.24
CA PRO A 357 15.95 -10.49 10.48
C PRO A 357 15.70 -10.10 11.94
N PHE A 358 14.78 -9.18 12.18
CA PHE A 358 14.38 -8.82 13.53
C PHE A 358 13.64 -9.96 14.24
N ASP A 359 14.09 -10.30 15.44
CA ASP A 359 13.52 -11.32 16.32
C ASP A 359 12.78 -10.62 17.46
N GLY A 360 11.46 -10.87 17.59
CA GLY A 360 10.63 -10.24 18.61
C GLY A 360 10.93 -10.65 20.04
N GLY A 361 11.76 -11.68 20.25
CA GLY A 361 12.24 -12.11 21.58
C GLY A 361 13.49 -11.38 22.04
N LYS A 362 14.11 -10.57 21.17
CA LYS A 362 15.36 -9.85 21.45
C LYS A 362 15.12 -8.34 21.58
N THR A 363 16.07 -7.66 22.22
CA THR A 363 16.02 -6.21 22.37
C THR A 363 16.91 -5.53 21.31
N TYR A 364 16.37 -4.51 20.67
CA TYR A 364 17.09 -3.69 19.69
C TYR A 364 16.99 -2.22 20.08
N LYS A 365 17.94 -1.44 19.59
CA LYS A 365 17.96 0.01 19.78
C LYS A 365 18.26 0.71 18.46
N MET A 366 17.58 1.81 18.23
CA MET A 366 17.83 2.76 17.15
C MET A 366 18.04 4.14 17.75
N ARG A 367 19.03 4.89 17.25
CA ARG A 367 19.23 6.29 17.63
C ARG A 367 18.80 7.21 16.48
N LEU A 368 17.92 8.14 16.77
CA LEU A 368 17.64 9.29 15.90
C LEU A 368 18.57 10.43 16.35
N PRO A 369 19.49 10.88 15.48
CA PRO A 369 20.34 12.04 15.77
C PRO A 369 19.51 13.29 16.09
N PRO A 370 20.08 14.29 16.77
CA PRO A 370 19.35 15.52 17.06
C PRO A 370 18.87 16.21 15.80
N ASN A 371 17.87 17.09 15.94
CA ASN A 371 17.28 17.86 14.84
C ASN A 371 16.69 16.98 13.73
N VAL A 372 15.88 15.99 14.09
CA VAL A 372 15.13 15.19 13.08
C VAL A 372 14.46 16.13 12.10
N PRO A 373 14.73 16.01 10.77
CA PRO A 373 14.35 17.02 9.78
C PRO A 373 12.87 16.91 9.38
N VAL A 374 12.00 17.31 10.27
CA VAL A 374 10.54 17.38 10.06
C VAL A 374 10.01 18.75 10.47
N LYS A 375 9.04 19.25 9.68
CA LYS A 375 8.28 20.44 10.05
C LYS A 375 7.20 20.11 11.07
N ASP A 376 6.52 18.99 10.91
CA ASP A 376 5.34 18.63 11.69
C ASP A 376 5.70 17.66 12.82
N PHE A 377 5.96 16.39 12.51
CA PHE A 377 6.37 15.38 13.50
C PHE A 377 6.99 14.16 12.83
N TRP A 378 7.58 13.29 13.63
CA TRP A 378 8.03 11.96 13.22
C TRP A 378 7.42 10.87 14.09
N SER A 379 7.34 9.66 13.55
CA SER A 379 6.98 8.47 14.31
C SER A 379 7.72 7.23 13.82
N VAL A 380 7.85 6.26 14.71
CA VAL A 380 8.37 4.92 14.44
C VAL A 380 7.26 3.93 14.79
N ILE A 381 6.85 3.10 13.84
CA ILE A 381 5.77 2.12 14.02
C ILE A 381 6.29 0.74 13.69
N VAL A 382 5.92 -0.26 14.50
CA VAL A 382 6.31 -1.67 14.35
C VAL A 382 5.17 -2.49 13.76
N TYR A 383 5.51 -3.35 12.82
CA TYR A 383 4.59 -4.21 12.08
C TYR A 383 4.96 -5.69 12.17
N ASP A 384 3.96 -6.54 12.19
CA ASP A 384 4.11 -8.00 12.14
C ASP A 384 4.49 -8.46 10.73
N ASN A 385 5.54 -9.27 10.60
CA ASN A 385 6.00 -9.77 9.30
C ASN A 385 4.98 -10.66 8.58
N GLN A 386 4.05 -11.29 9.28
CA GLN A 386 3.05 -12.17 8.65
C GLN A 386 1.93 -11.36 7.99
N THR A 387 1.33 -10.44 8.75
CA THR A 387 0.18 -9.65 8.29
C THR A 387 0.60 -8.36 7.58
N ARG A 388 1.81 -7.84 7.84
CA ARG A 388 2.30 -6.50 7.47
C ARG A 388 1.44 -5.38 8.06
N SER A 389 0.65 -5.70 9.06
CA SER A 389 -0.15 -4.79 9.86
C SER A 389 0.54 -4.50 11.19
N MET A 390 0.08 -3.49 11.92
CA MET A 390 0.64 -3.13 13.23
C MET A 390 0.70 -4.34 14.15
N VAL A 391 1.82 -4.51 14.87
CA VAL A 391 1.98 -5.61 15.82
C VAL A 391 0.97 -5.47 16.97
N GLN A 392 0.24 -6.54 17.27
CA GLN A 392 -0.75 -6.55 18.34
C GLN A 392 -0.12 -7.07 19.65
N THR A 393 0.07 -6.15 20.59
CA THR A 393 0.65 -6.39 21.92
C THR A 393 -0.23 -5.80 23.00
N ASP A 394 0.29 -5.69 24.23
CA ASP A 394 -0.41 -4.98 25.32
C ASP A 394 -0.43 -3.44 25.11
N GLN A 395 0.42 -2.90 24.23
CA GLN A 395 0.39 -1.49 23.87
C GLN A 395 -0.78 -1.21 22.92
N LYS A 396 -1.56 -0.16 23.22
CA LYS A 396 -2.64 0.32 22.33
C LYS A 396 -2.09 0.81 20.99
N ALA A 397 -0.93 1.47 21.02
CA ALA A 397 -0.23 2.01 19.87
C ALA A 397 1.18 1.42 19.81
N PRO A 398 1.54 0.59 18.80
CA PRO A 398 2.88 0.02 18.68
C PRO A 398 3.86 1.02 18.06
N SER A 399 3.92 2.23 18.62
CA SER A 399 4.68 3.35 18.06
C SER A 399 5.37 4.20 19.12
N VAL A 400 6.43 4.88 18.68
CA VAL A 400 7.07 6.01 19.38
C VAL A 400 6.97 7.22 18.46
N THR A 401 6.53 8.37 18.98
CA THR A 401 6.30 9.58 18.19
C THR A 401 6.80 10.84 18.91
N SER A 402 7.28 11.82 18.16
CA SER A 402 7.65 13.14 18.67
C SER A 402 6.46 13.95 19.22
N GLN A 403 5.23 13.52 18.94
CA GLN A 403 4.02 14.11 19.52
C GLN A 403 3.82 13.73 21.00
N ASN A 404 4.51 12.68 21.49
CA ASN A 404 4.44 12.30 22.90
C ASN A 404 5.31 13.23 23.76
N LYS A 405 4.68 14.05 24.58
CA LYS A 405 5.37 14.98 25.50
C LYS A 405 6.22 14.29 26.58
N ALA A 406 5.98 13.01 26.84
CA ALA A 406 6.77 12.20 27.78
C ALA A 406 7.97 11.48 27.12
N LEU A 407 8.17 11.67 25.83
CA LEU A 407 9.34 11.15 25.10
C LEU A 407 10.63 11.68 25.72
N LYS A 408 11.55 10.80 26.04
CA LYS A 408 12.85 11.19 26.60
C LYS A 408 13.86 11.43 25.50
N THR A 409 14.56 12.54 25.60
CA THR A 409 15.69 12.91 24.75
C THR A 409 17.00 12.83 25.54
N ASN A 410 18.08 12.48 24.84
CA ASN A 410 19.43 12.50 25.40
C ASN A 410 19.93 13.94 25.56
N ALA A 411 21.02 14.12 26.31
CA ALA A 411 21.60 15.45 26.57
C ALA A 411 22.04 16.19 25.30
N ASP A 412 22.38 15.46 24.24
CA ASP A 412 22.74 16.00 22.91
C ASP A 412 21.53 16.28 22.01
N GLY A 413 20.30 16.02 22.48
CA GLY A 413 19.06 16.19 21.73
C GLY A 413 18.70 15.00 20.83
N SER A 414 19.50 13.93 20.83
CA SER A 414 19.14 12.68 20.13
C SER A 414 18.06 11.92 20.89
N VAL A 415 17.40 10.99 20.18
CA VAL A 415 16.36 10.11 20.75
C VAL A 415 16.76 8.66 20.53
N ASP A 416 16.85 7.89 21.61
CA ASP A 416 16.99 6.45 21.54
C ASP A 416 15.59 5.80 21.55
N VAL A 417 15.31 4.95 20.56
CA VAL A 417 14.08 4.15 20.45
C VAL A 417 14.45 2.68 20.64
N TYR A 418 13.70 2.00 21.50
CA TYR A 418 13.93 0.60 21.85
C TYR A 418 12.81 -0.28 21.30
N PHE A 419 13.17 -1.50 20.89
CA PHE A 419 12.25 -2.53 20.43
C PHE A 419 12.56 -3.82 21.18
N GLY A 420 11.56 -4.48 21.73
CA GLY A 420 11.80 -5.70 22.50
C GLY A 420 10.58 -6.12 23.31
N PRO A 421 10.59 -7.34 23.90
CA PRO A 421 9.46 -7.84 24.66
C PRO A 421 9.20 -7.09 25.97
N ARG A 422 10.20 -6.32 26.45
CA ARG A 422 10.13 -5.53 27.70
C ARG A 422 10.77 -4.17 27.51
N ALA A 423 10.17 -3.15 28.14
CA ALA A 423 10.73 -1.81 28.15
C ALA A 423 12.02 -1.76 29.02
N PRO A 424 13.04 -1.03 28.59
CA PRO A 424 14.12 -0.64 29.51
C PRO A 424 13.55 0.27 30.60
N THR A 425 14.01 0.06 31.83
CA THR A 425 13.53 0.80 33.01
C THR A 425 13.61 2.30 32.82
N GLY A 426 12.47 2.97 32.98
CA GLY A 426 12.36 4.42 32.84
C GLY A 426 12.35 4.93 31.39
N LEU A 427 12.28 4.06 30.38
CA LEU A 427 12.23 4.40 28.95
C LEU A 427 10.97 3.84 28.28
N GLU A 428 9.89 3.68 29.02
CA GLU A 428 8.63 3.12 28.55
C GLU A 428 8.02 3.95 27.39
N ASN A 429 8.26 5.27 27.38
CA ASN A 429 7.80 6.16 26.31
C ASN A 429 8.70 6.16 25.05
N ASN A 430 9.85 5.50 25.14
CA ASN A 430 10.82 5.36 24.05
C ASN A 430 10.87 3.91 23.52
N TRP A 431 9.89 3.09 23.84
CA TRP A 431 9.91 1.66 23.59
C TRP A 431 8.64 1.19 22.84
N VAL A 432 8.86 0.29 21.89
CA VAL A 432 7.80 -0.46 21.23
C VAL A 432 7.92 -1.94 21.57
N GLN A 433 6.82 -2.53 22.05
CA GLN A 433 6.76 -3.95 22.41
C GLN A 433 6.80 -4.82 21.15
N THR A 434 7.63 -5.88 21.21
CA THR A 434 7.67 -6.94 20.20
C THR A 434 7.27 -8.28 20.82
N ILE A 435 7.00 -9.30 20.00
CA ILE A 435 6.43 -10.57 20.45
C ILE A 435 7.47 -11.69 20.27
N PRO A 436 7.92 -12.38 21.33
CA PRO A 436 8.77 -13.56 21.21
C PRO A 436 8.20 -14.60 20.24
N GLY A 437 9.05 -15.16 19.39
CA GLY A 437 8.65 -16.12 18.36
C GLY A 437 8.02 -15.52 17.09
N LYS A 438 7.94 -14.18 16.99
CA LYS A 438 7.51 -13.48 15.79
C LYS A 438 8.62 -12.60 15.24
N GLY A 439 8.67 -12.51 13.90
CA GLY A 439 9.45 -11.50 13.20
C GLY A 439 8.67 -10.20 13.04
N TRP A 440 9.38 -9.11 12.93
CA TRP A 440 8.81 -7.78 12.76
C TRP A 440 9.62 -6.91 11.79
N PHE A 441 9.05 -5.81 11.38
CA PHE A 441 9.74 -4.74 10.67
C PHE A 441 9.21 -3.38 11.16
N MET A 442 9.85 -2.29 10.77
CA MET A 442 9.44 -0.97 11.20
C MET A 442 9.54 0.06 10.09
N ILE A 443 8.77 1.13 10.26
CA ILE A 443 8.82 2.32 9.40
C ILE A 443 9.09 3.54 10.27
N LEU A 444 10.11 4.30 9.90
CA LEU A 444 10.29 5.68 10.36
C LEU A 444 9.48 6.58 9.41
N ARG A 445 8.57 7.37 9.98
CA ARG A 445 7.70 8.27 9.24
C ARG A 445 8.09 9.71 9.53
N LEU A 446 8.39 10.47 8.48
CA LEU A 446 8.73 11.89 8.56
C LEU A 446 7.61 12.71 7.92
N TYR A 447 6.93 13.54 8.69
CA TYR A 447 5.83 14.39 8.22
C TYR A 447 6.31 15.84 8.05
N GLY A 448 6.08 16.40 6.85
CA GLY A 448 6.67 17.66 6.44
C GLY A 448 8.20 17.59 6.40
N PRO A 449 8.81 16.63 5.67
CA PRO A 449 10.26 16.43 5.70
C PRO A 449 10.99 17.67 5.20
N LEU A 450 12.11 18.00 5.86
CA LEU A 450 12.95 19.18 5.58
C LEU A 450 14.18 18.82 4.75
N GLU A 451 14.89 19.85 4.28
CA GLU A 451 16.03 19.71 3.37
C GLU A 451 17.10 18.70 3.84
N PRO A 452 17.49 18.63 5.13
CA PRO A 452 18.53 17.68 5.58
C PRO A 452 18.18 16.19 5.37
N TRP A 453 16.88 15.85 5.20
CA TRP A 453 16.47 14.52 4.79
C TRP A 453 16.78 14.27 3.31
N PHE A 454 16.45 15.21 2.45
CA PHE A 454 16.56 15.06 1.00
C PHE A 454 18.01 15.15 0.51
N ASP A 455 18.82 16.02 1.08
CA ASP A 455 20.25 16.14 0.76
C ASP A 455 21.12 15.12 1.49
N LYS A 456 20.51 14.29 2.37
CA LYS A 456 21.15 13.22 3.13
C LYS A 456 22.20 13.69 4.14
N THR A 457 22.14 14.95 4.56
CA THR A 457 22.99 15.49 5.64
C THR A 457 22.56 15.02 7.02
N TRP A 458 21.29 14.60 7.15
CA TRP A 458 20.79 13.89 8.31
C TRP A 458 20.44 12.44 7.93
N LYS A 459 20.85 11.49 8.78
CA LYS A 459 20.61 10.06 8.60
C LYS A 459 20.16 9.45 9.94
N PRO A 460 19.09 8.62 9.97
CA PRO A 460 18.76 7.84 11.17
C PRO A 460 19.87 6.84 11.48
N GLY A 461 20.08 6.53 12.75
CA GLY A 461 20.97 5.45 13.15
C GLY A 461 20.49 4.10 12.64
N GLU A 462 21.39 3.13 12.54
CA GLU A 462 21.03 1.76 12.26
C GLU A 462 20.34 1.13 13.48
N ILE A 463 19.58 0.04 13.22
CA ILE A 463 18.91 -0.69 14.29
C ILE A 463 19.82 -1.82 14.75
N GLU A 464 20.25 -1.76 16.00
CA GLU A 464 21.28 -2.64 16.55
C GLU A 464 20.71 -3.56 17.62
N LEU A 465 21.07 -4.84 17.52
CA LEU A 465 20.82 -5.82 18.58
C LEU A 465 21.57 -5.40 19.84
N GLN A 466 20.86 -5.35 20.96
CA GLN A 466 21.44 -5.11 22.27
C GLN A 466 21.86 -6.43 22.92
N PRO A 467 22.90 -6.39 23.79
CA PRO A 467 23.36 -7.57 24.52
C PRO A 467 22.30 -8.27 25.34
#